data_b2b130a80cea47b085c2bcfd7519ccd4
#
_entry.id   b2b130a80cea47b085c2bcfd7519ccd4
#
_cell.length_a   1.000
_cell.length_b   1.000
_cell.length_c   1.000
_cell.angle_alpha   90.00
_cell.angle_beta   90.00
_cell.angle_gamma   90.00
#
_symmetry.space_group_name_H-M   'P 1'
#
loop_
_entity.id
_entity.type
_entity.pdbx_description
1 polymer ?
#
loop_
_entity_poly.entity_id
_entity_poly.type
_entity_poly.pdbx_seq_one_letter_code
_entity_poly.pdbx_strand_id
1 'polypeptide(L)'
;LDENMAIRSLDYKRENGGIIFPNPNAPTGLYMPLDQVEEIVRANQDVIVIVDEAYIDFAGPSARELLPGYDNLLVVQTFSKSRSMAGVRIGFALGSPALIKALNDVKYSYNSYTMNLPSQIAGTQAVKDRAYFEETRAKIMTTRERSKKRFAELGFTFPDSMTNFILVTHERVPARAIFD
;
A
#
# COMPACT_ATOMS: atom_id res chain seq x y z
N LEU A 1 -9.99 -8.85 -9.55
CA LEU A 1 -9.67 -9.82 -8.50
C LEU A 1 -10.14 -11.20 -8.95
N ASP A 2 -9.41 -12.23 -8.57
CA ASP A 2 -9.81 -13.61 -8.80
C ASP A 2 -10.84 -14.11 -7.76
N GLU A 3 -11.17 -15.40 -7.79
CA GLU A 3 -12.07 -16.05 -6.83
C GLU A 3 -11.57 -16.02 -5.38
N ASN A 4 -10.26 -15.87 -5.18
CA ASN A 4 -9.61 -15.71 -3.88
C ASN A 4 -9.46 -14.25 -3.47
N MET A 5 -10.08 -13.31 -4.20
CA MET A 5 -9.97 -11.87 -4.02
C MET A 5 -8.55 -11.31 -4.22
N ALA A 6 -7.67 -12.05 -4.89
CA ALA A 6 -6.32 -11.61 -5.21
C ALA A 6 -6.25 -10.84 -6.55
N ILE A 7 -5.29 -9.93 -6.66
CA ILE A 7 -4.93 -9.29 -7.93
C ILE A 7 -4.17 -10.33 -8.76
N ARG A 8 -4.57 -10.53 -10.03
CA ARG A 8 -3.89 -11.45 -10.94
C ARG A 8 -2.92 -10.68 -11.84
N SER A 9 -1.64 -11.03 -11.80
CA SER A 9 -0.61 -10.40 -12.64
C SER A 9 -0.91 -10.51 -14.15
N LEU A 10 -1.55 -11.61 -14.56
CA LEU A 10 -1.93 -11.85 -15.95
C LEU A 10 -2.91 -10.82 -16.54
N ASP A 11 -3.79 -10.23 -15.71
CA ASP A 11 -4.76 -9.24 -16.16
C ASP A 11 -4.10 -7.93 -16.59
N TYR A 12 -2.86 -7.69 -16.15
CA TYR A 12 -2.08 -6.49 -16.45
C TYR A 12 -1.11 -6.66 -17.65
N LYS A 13 -1.14 -7.80 -18.34
CA LYS A 13 -0.31 -8.06 -19.54
C LYS A 13 -1.00 -7.68 -20.86
N ARG A 14 -2.12 -6.95 -20.78
CA ARG A 14 -2.86 -6.45 -21.96
C ARG A 14 -2.34 -5.08 -22.34
N GLU A 15 -2.53 -4.69 -23.60
CA GLU A 15 -2.30 -3.31 -24.04
C GLU A 15 -3.12 -2.33 -23.18
N ASN A 16 -2.46 -1.28 -22.69
CA ASN A 16 -3.04 -0.31 -21.78
C ASN A 16 -2.28 1.04 -21.86
N GLY A 17 -2.86 2.09 -21.33
CA GLY A 17 -2.26 3.42 -21.28
C GLY A 17 -1.52 3.75 -19.97
N GLY A 18 -1.41 2.79 -19.06
CA GLY A 18 -0.79 2.93 -17.74
C GLY A 18 -1.48 2.05 -16.70
N ILE A 19 -0.75 1.65 -15.68
CA ILE A 19 -1.21 0.72 -14.64
C ILE A 19 -1.11 1.39 -13.27
N ILE A 20 -2.13 1.19 -12.44
CA ILE A 20 -2.08 1.51 -11.01
C ILE A 20 -2.77 0.39 -10.24
N PHE A 21 -2.11 -0.13 -9.21
CA PHE A 21 -2.71 -1.09 -8.28
C PHE A 21 -2.11 -0.96 -6.87
N PRO A 22 -2.90 -1.24 -5.82
CA PRO A 22 -2.41 -1.26 -4.43
C PRO A 22 -1.73 -2.58 -4.08
N ASN A 23 -0.61 -2.51 -3.36
CA ASN A 23 0.07 -3.67 -2.79
C ASN A 23 0.65 -3.38 -1.40
N PRO A 24 0.10 -3.94 -0.32
CA PRO A 24 -1.08 -4.83 -0.24
C PRO A 24 -2.37 -4.21 -0.75
N ASN A 25 -3.26 -5.06 -1.31
CA ASN A 25 -4.53 -4.62 -1.85
C ASN A 25 -5.51 -4.15 -0.76
N ALA A 26 -6.23 -3.07 -1.02
CA ALA A 26 -7.38 -2.67 -0.22
C ALA A 26 -8.65 -2.83 -1.08
N PRO A 27 -9.72 -3.48 -0.57
CA PRO A 27 -10.00 -3.82 0.83
C PRO A 27 -9.61 -5.25 1.26
N THR A 28 -9.02 -6.08 0.40
CA THR A 28 -8.78 -7.50 0.71
C THR A 28 -7.65 -7.74 1.71
N GLY A 29 -6.68 -6.82 1.77
CA GLY A 29 -5.50 -6.92 2.60
C GLY A 29 -4.41 -7.86 2.04
N LEU A 30 -4.64 -8.49 0.89
CA LEU A 30 -3.72 -9.44 0.29
C LEU A 30 -2.47 -8.73 -0.27
N TYR A 31 -1.32 -9.32 0.00
CA TYR A 31 -0.03 -8.89 -0.52
C TYR A 31 0.33 -9.71 -1.77
N MET A 32 0.72 -9.03 -2.84
CA MET A 32 1.28 -9.64 -4.03
C MET A 32 2.81 -9.77 -3.86
N PRO A 33 3.39 -10.97 -3.98
CA PRO A 33 4.82 -11.18 -3.93
C PRO A 33 5.59 -10.35 -4.96
N LEU A 34 6.84 -10.00 -4.64
CA LEU A 34 7.64 -9.04 -5.42
C LEU A 34 7.93 -9.53 -6.84
N ASP A 35 8.10 -10.84 -7.03
CA ASP A 35 8.26 -11.48 -8.33
C ASP A 35 7.04 -11.28 -9.26
N GLN A 36 5.83 -11.33 -8.70
CA GLN A 36 4.60 -11.07 -9.45
C GLN A 36 4.44 -9.58 -9.78
N VAL A 37 4.84 -8.69 -8.87
CA VAL A 37 4.92 -7.25 -9.17
C VAL A 37 5.91 -7.00 -10.30
N GLU A 38 7.09 -7.63 -10.26
CA GLU A 38 8.10 -7.53 -11.30
C GLU A 38 7.59 -8.02 -12.67
N GLU A 39 6.83 -9.10 -12.69
CA GLU A 39 6.19 -9.59 -13.93
C GLU A 39 5.30 -8.53 -14.58
N ILE A 40 4.51 -7.79 -13.78
CA ILE A 40 3.66 -6.70 -14.28
C ILE A 40 4.53 -5.58 -14.85
N VAL A 41 5.53 -5.14 -14.11
CA VAL A 41 6.40 -4.02 -14.50
C VAL A 41 7.17 -4.36 -15.79
N ARG A 42 7.74 -5.56 -15.85
CA ARG A 42 8.50 -6.05 -17.02
C ARG A 42 7.65 -6.21 -18.27
N ALA A 43 6.38 -6.60 -18.11
CA ALA A 43 5.47 -6.78 -19.23
C ALA A 43 4.94 -5.45 -19.81
N ASN A 44 5.20 -4.31 -19.15
CA ASN A 44 4.58 -3.01 -19.46
C ASN A 44 5.63 -1.88 -19.56
N GLN A 45 6.78 -2.14 -20.19
CA GLN A 45 7.90 -1.18 -20.21
C GLN A 45 7.60 0.13 -20.96
N ASP A 46 6.61 0.13 -21.85
CA ASP A 46 6.21 1.30 -22.66
C ASP A 46 5.23 2.23 -21.94
N VAL A 47 4.76 1.83 -20.75
CA VAL A 47 3.81 2.61 -19.95
C VAL A 47 4.24 2.67 -18.48
N ILE A 48 3.70 3.63 -17.73
CA ILE A 48 4.01 3.79 -16.30
C ILE A 48 3.23 2.76 -15.49
N VAL A 49 3.92 2.09 -14.56
CA VAL A 49 3.33 1.20 -13.56
C VAL A 49 3.45 1.87 -12.19
N ILE A 50 2.31 2.16 -11.57
CA ILE A 50 2.22 2.76 -10.23
C ILE A 50 1.81 1.69 -9.23
N VAL A 51 2.65 1.44 -8.23
CA VAL A 51 2.34 0.56 -7.11
C VAL A 51 2.03 1.42 -5.89
N ASP A 52 0.77 1.38 -5.45
CA ASP A 52 0.34 2.07 -4.22
C ASP A 52 0.64 1.18 -3.01
N GLU A 53 1.67 1.53 -2.30
CA GLU A 53 2.17 0.84 -1.12
C GLU A 53 1.72 1.48 0.20
N ALA A 54 0.50 1.99 0.26
CA ALA A 54 -0.02 2.62 1.48
C ALA A 54 0.06 1.72 2.73
N TYR A 55 0.09 0.41 2.56
CA TYR A 55 0.09 -0.57 3.66
C TYR A 55 1.33 -1.45 3.71
N ILE A 56 2.34 -1.20 2.89
CA ILE A 56 3.51 -2.07 2.74
C ILE A 56 4.28 -2.31 4.05
N ASP A 57 4.32 -1.32 4.93
CA ASP A 57 5.00 -1.42 6.22
C ASP A 57 4.46 -2.54 7.13
N PHE A 58 3.27 -3.08 6.84
CA PHE A 58 2.67 -4.20 7.58
C PHE A 58 2.83 -5.55 6.87
N ALA A 59 3.45 -5.58 5.70
CA ALA A 59 3.52 -6.74 4.80
C ALA A 59 4.95 -7.24 4.58
N GLY A 60 5.30 -7.46 3.32
CA GLY A 60 6.57 -8.02 2.85
C GLY A 60 7.52 -6.99 2.23
N PRO A 61 8.42 -7.44 1.36
CA PRO A 61 9.32 -6.58 0.62
C PRO A 61 8.58 -5.55 -0.23
N SER A 62 9.13 -4.34 -0.31
CA SER A 62 8.58 -3.24 -1.09
C SER A 62 9.03 -3.30 -2.55
N ALA A 63 8.17 -2.94 -3.49
CA ALA A 63 8.49 -2.78 -4.91
C ALA A 63 9.60 -1.74 -5.17
N ARG A 64 9.98 -0.93 -4.17
CA ARG A 64 11.16 -0.05 -4.24
C ARG A 64 12.45 -0.83 -4.56
N GLU A 65 12.51 -2.11 -4.22
CA GLU A 65 13.67 -2.96 -4.50
C GLU A 65 13.87 -3.20 -6.00
N LEU A 66 12.81 -3.04 -6.80
CA LEU A 66 12.83 -3.17 -8.26
C LEU A 66 13.27 -1.88 -8.98
N LEU A 67 13.24 -0.73 -8.31
CA LEU A 67 13.54 0.57 -8.94
C LEU A 67 14.86 0.65 -9.71
N PRO A 68 15.96 0.00 -9.26
CA PRO A 68 17.20 0.03 -10.02
C PRO A 68 17.13 -0.62 -11.41
N GLY A 69 16.14 -1.48 -11.64
CA GLY A 69 15.97 -2.22 -12.91
C GLY A 69 14.87 -1.68 -13.83
N TYR A 70 14.03 -0.74 -13.35
CA TYR A 70 12.81 -0.37 -14.07
C TYR A 70 12.51 1.12 -14.01
N ASP A 71 12.79 1.85 -15.09
CA ASP A 71 12.51 3.29 -15.19
C ASP A 71 11.02 3.65 -15.27
N ASN A 72 10.18 2.69 -15.65
CA ASN A 72 8.72 2.85 -15.75
C ASN A 72 7.97 2.59 -14.44
N LEU A 73 8.67 2.19 -13.36
CA LEU A 73 8.06 1.93 -12.06
C LEU A 73 8.00 3.19 -11.19
N LEU A 74 6.82 3.45 -10.61
CA LEU A 74 6.60 4.46 -9.58
C LEU A 74 5.99 3.80 -8.34
N VAL A 75 6.66 3.90 -7.20
CA VAL A 75 6.18 3.39 -5.92
C VAL A 75 5.69 4.55 -5.08
N VAL A 76 4.45 4.48 -4.57
CA VAL A 76 3.83 5.53 -3.75
C VAL A 76 3.60 5.03 -2.34
N GLN A 77 4.03 5.80 -1.35
CA GLN A 77 3.88 5.46 0.07
C GLN A 77 3.33 6.65 0.86
N THR A 78 2.85 6.38 2.08
CA THR A 78 2.19 7.39 2.92
C THR A 78 2.56 7.25 4.39
N PHE A 79 2.51 8.36 5.11
CA PHE A 79 2.60 8.40 6.58
C PHE A 79 1.26 8.16 7.27
N SER A 80 0.17 8.14 6.49
CA SER A 80 -1.20 8.10 7.02
C SER A 80 -1.53 6.82 7.78
N LYS A 81 -0.86 5.70 7.48
CA LYS A 81 -1.21 4.36 7.98
C LYS A 81 -0.23 3.91 9.08
N SER A 82 0.91 3.40 8.71
CA SER A 82 1.90 2.82 9.63
C SER A 82 2.48 3.82 10.64
N ARG A 83 2.57 5.10 10.25
CA ARG A 83 3.06 6.17 11.12
C ARG A 83 1.96 6.92 11.85
N SER A 84 0.68 6.51 11.70
CA SER A 84 -0.48 7.12 12.37
C SER A 84 -0.62 8.64 12.16
N MET A 85 -0.18 9.14 11.00
CA MET A 85 -0.08 10.58 10.69
C MET A 85 -1.05 11.02 9.57
N ALA A 86 -2.24 10.44 9.51
CA ALA A 86 -3.22 10.74 8.46
C ALA A 86 -3.57 12.25 8.39
N GLY A 87 -3.66 12.93 9.53
CA GLY A 87 -4.02 14.35 9.62
C GLY A 87 -2.97 15.32 9.07
N VAL A 88 -1.70 14.93 9.00
CA VAL A 88 -0.62 15.81 8.49
C VAL A 88 -0.43 15.76 6.98
N ARG A 89 -1.13 14.89 6.29
CA ARG A 89 -1.19 14.77 4.83
C ARG A 89 0.17 14.58 4.14
N ILE A 90 1.00 13.66 4.64
CA ILE A 90 2.31 13.34 4.06
C ILE A 90 2.22 12.04 3.26
N GLY A 91 2.65 12.10 2.01
CA GLY A 91 2.93 10.96 1.14
C GLY A 91 4.16 11.27 0.29
N PHE A 92 4.74 10.26 -0.31
CA PHE A 92 5.91 10.40 -1.17
C PHE A 92 5.91 9.33 -2.26
N ALA A 93 6.63 9.63 -3.33
CA ALA A 93 6.82 8.72 -4.45
C ALA A 93 8.31 8.44 -4.65
N LEU A 94 8.61 7.23 -5.08
CA LEU A 94 9.94 6.75 -5.44
C LEU A 94 9.89 6.25 -6.89
N GLY A 95 10.84 6.68 -7.72
CA GLY A 95 10.87 6.30 -9.13
C GLY A 95 12.11 6.85 -9.83
N SER A 96 12.21 6.64 -11.13
CA SER A 96 13.29 7.19 -11.95
C SER A 96 13.33 8.73 -11.90
N PRO A 97 14.48 9.36 -12.13
CA PRO A 97 14.57 10.83 -12.17
C PRO A 97 13.58 11.48 -13.14
N ALA A 98 13.29 10.82 -14.25
CA ALA A 98 12.32 11.32 -15.26
C ALA A 98 10.89 11.36 -14.70
N LEU A 99 10.44 10.29 -14.03
CA LEU A 99 9.13 10.24 -13.40
C LEU A 99 9.00 11.25 -12.25
N ILE A 100 10.02 11.35 -11.42
CA ILE A 100 10.02 12.33 -10.31
C ILE A 100 10.04 13.77 -10.84
N LYS A 101 10.77 14.01 -11.93
CA LYS A 101 10.72 15.35 -12.60
C LYS A 101 9.30 15.66 -13.09
N ALA A 102 8.65 14.73 -13.78
CA ALA A 102 7.28 14.93 -14.28
C ALA A 102 6.29 15.23 -13.13
N LEU A 103 6.37 14.51 -12.00
CA LEU A 103 5.58 14.79 -10.81
C LEU A 103 5.85 16.19 -10.25
N ASN A 104 7.11 16.63 -10.22
CA ASN A 104 7.46 17.97 -9.76
C ASN A 104 6.96 19.05 -10.71
N ASP A 105 7.04 18.86 -12.02
CA ASP A 105 6.53 19.81 -13.01
C ASP A 105 5.01 20.04 -12.81
N VAL A 106 4.24 18.96 -12.61
CA VAL A 106 2.80 19.05 -12.29
C VAL A 106 2.57 19.73 -10.94
N LYS A 107 3.30 19.30 -9.91
CA LYS A 107 3.19 19.87 -8.56
C LYS A 107 3.43 21.38 -8.57
N TYR A 108 4.51 21.84 -9.22
CA TYR A 108 4.84 23.26 -9.26
C TYR A 108 3.89 24.07 -10.14
N SER A 109 3.23 23.44 -11.11
CA SER A 109 2.20 24.10 -11.93
C SER A 109 0.86 24.24 -11.21
N TYR A 110 0.54 23.31 -10.27
CA TYR A 110 -0.76 23.24 -9.61
C TYR A 110 -0.74 23.74 -8.17
N ASN A 111 0.20 23.24 -7.34
CA ASN A 111 0.35 23.61 -5.93
C ASN A 111 1.80 23.42 -5.46
N SER A 112 2.60 24.49 -5.54
CA SER A 112 4.03 24.47 -5.17
C SER A 112 4.25 24.22 -3.68
N TYR A 113 3.32 24.64 -2.81
CA TYR A 113 3.47 24.65 -1.35
C TYR A 113 2.53 23.64 -0.69
N THR A 114 2.61 22.38 -1.11
CA THR A 114 1.70 21.31 -0.66
C THR A 114 1.82 20.95 0.82
N MET A 115 2.99 21.16 1.43
CA MET A 115 3.27 20.79 2.81
C MET A 115 3.53 22.03 3.67
N ASN A 116 2.71 22.21 4.71
CA ASN A 116 2.94 23.25 5.71
C ASN A 116 4.11 22.90 6.64
N LEU A 117 4.66 23.92 7.31
CA LEU A 117 5.82 23.75 8.20
C LEU A 117 5.58 22.77 9.35
N PRO A 118 4.44 22.80 10.09
CA PRO A 118 4.15 21.79 11.11
C PRO A 118 4.20 20.36 10.60
N SER A 119 3.64 20.09 9.41
CA SER A 119 3.71 18.75 8.79
C SER A 119 5.15 18.33 8.47
N GLN A 120 5.97 19.26 7.95
CA GLN A 120 7.39 18.97 7.65
C GLN A 120 8.18 18.62 8.93
N ILE A 121 7.98 19.38 10.01
CA ILE A 121 8.63 19.14 11.31
C ILE A 121 8.18 17.79 11.87
N ALA A 122 6.86 17.55 11.95
CA ALA A 122 6.30 16.31 12.48
C ALA A 122 6.74 15.09 11.66
N GLY A 123 6.69 15.17 10.33
CA GLY A 123 7.14 14.10 9.44
C GLY A 123 8.63 13.79 9.59
N THR A 124 9.46 14.80 9.72
CA THR A 124 10.89 14.64 9.95
C THR A 124 11.16 13.90 11.27
N GLN A 125 10.46 14.25 12.34
CA GLN A 125 10.61 13.56 13.63
C GLN A 125 10.11 12.12 13.54
N ALA A 126 8.98 11.87 12.88
CA ALA A 126 8.45 10.53 12.70
C ALA A 126 9.39 9.58 11.92
N VAL A 127 10.20 10.13 11.00
CA VAL A 127 11.24 9.33 10.31
C VAL A 127 12.41 9.02 11.25
N LYS A 128 12.81 9.98 12.08
CA LYS A 128 13.93 9.84 13.03
C LYS A 128 13.60 8.87 14.17
N ASP A 129 12.34 8.85 14.63
CA ASP A 129 11.90 7.97 15.72
C ASP A 129 11.57 6.56 15.20
N ARG A 130 12.63 5.86 14.82
CA ARG A 130 12.55 4.51 14.31
C ARG A 130 12.08 3.52 15.37
N ALA A 131 12.49 3.70 16.62
CA ALA A 131 12.15 2.80 17.72
C ALA A 131 10.63 2.77 17.96
N TYR A 132 9.99 3.93 18.06
CA TYR A 132 8.53 4.04 18.20
C TYR A 132 7.79 3.46 17.00
N PHE A 133 8.27 3.74 15.79
CA PHE A 133 7.70 3.18 14.57
C PHE A 133 7.69 1.65 14.56
N GLU A 134 8.83 1.02 14.85
CA GLU A 134 8.94 -0.45 14.86
C GLU A 134 8.09 -1.06 15.99
N GLU A 135 8.06 -0.46 17.17
CA GLU A 135 7.24 -0.92 18.29
C GLU A 135 5.74 -0.88 17.95
N THR A 136 5.26 0.25 17.43
CA THR A 136 3.82 0.41 17.09
C THR A 136 3.42 -0.49 15.93
N ARG A 137 4.25 -0.62 14.91
CA ARG A 137 4.06 -1.55 13.80
C ARG A 137 3.94 -2.99 14.28
N ALA A 138 4.86 -3.44 15.13
CA ALA A 138 4.85 -4.78 15.69
C ALA A 138 3.57 -5.07 16.52
N LYS A 139 3.10 -4.09 17.31
CA LYS A 139 1.84 -4.20 18.07
C LYS A 139 0.63 -4.38 17.14
N ILE A 140 0.56 -3.63 16.03
CA ILE A 140 -0.51 -3.75 15.04
C ILE A 140 -0.49 -5.14 14.40
N MET A 141 0.67 -5.61 13.94
CA MET A 141 0.81 -6.92 13.32
C MET A 141 0.43 -8.05 14.29
N THR A 142 0.90 -8.00 15.52
CA THR A 142 0.54 -8.99 16.56
C THR A 142 -0.96 -8.99 16.85
N THR A 143 -1.57 -7.79 16.93
CA THR A 143 -3.01 -7.67 17.15
C THR A 143 -3.80 -8.22 15.97
N ARG A 144 -3.36 -7.96 14.74
CA ARG A 144 -3.96 -8.55 13.52
C ARG A 144 -3.99 -10.07 13.59
N GLU A 145 -2.87 -10.71 13.88
CA GLU A 145 -2.79 -12.17 13.92
C GLU A 145 -3.67 -12.77 15.05
N ARG A 146 -3.71 -12.12 16.20
CA ARG A 146 -4.65 -12.48 17.28
C ARG A 146 -6.10 -12.33 16.85
N SER A 147 -6.44 -11.24 16.15
CA SER A 147 -7.80 -10.99 15.67
C SER A 147 -8.24 -12.00 14.62
N LYS A 148 -7.36 -12.39 13.67
CA LYS A 148 -7.64 -13.46 12.70
C LYS A 148 -8.03 -14.77 13.41
N LYS A 149 -7.25 -15.18 14.41
CA LYS A 149 -7.56 -16.39 15.19
C LYS A 149 -8.95 -16.28 15.82
N ARG A 150 -9.25 -15.16 16.46
CA ARG A 150 -10.54 -14.96 17.10
C ARG A 150 -11.71 -14.90 16.12
N PHE A 151 -11.53 -14.26 14.97
CA PHE A 151 -12.55 -14.26 13.92
C PHE A 151 -12.84 -15.68 13.39
N ALA A 152 -11.81 -16.48 13.16
CA ALA A 152 -11.98 -17.87 12.73
C ALA A 152 -12.77 -18.71 13.77
N GLU A 153 -12.47 -18.56 15.07
CA GLU A 153 -13.21 -19.22 16.15
C GLU A 153 -14.69 -18.80 16.21
N LEU A 154 -14.99 -17.58 15.78
CA LEU A 154 -16.35 -17.04 15.71
C LEU A 154 -17.09 -17.38 14.40
N GLY A 155 -16.47 -18.14 13.49
CA GLY A 155 -17.07 -18.58 12.23
C GLY A 155 -17.00 -17.55 11.09
N PHE A 156 -16.14 -16.53 11.22
CA PHE A 156 -15.86 -15.61 10.11
C PHE A 156 -14.88 -16.22 9.12
N THR A 157 -15.05 -15.87 7.85
CA THR A 157 -14.10 -16.10 6.76
C THR A 157 -13.47 -14.79 6.34
N PHE A 158 -12.21 -14.81 5.94
CA PHE A 158 -11.46 -13.63 5.56
C PHE A 158 -10.23 -13.99 4.70
N PRO A 159 -9.80 -13.11 3.77
CA PRO A 159 -8.50 -13.19 3.14
C PRO A 159 -7.38 -13.02 4.17
N ASP A 160 -6.21 -13.62 3.91
CA ASP A 160 -5.05 -13.48 4.80
C ASP A 160 -4.45 -12.07 4.73
N SER A 161 -5.07 -11.14 5.44
CA SER A 161 -4.68 -9.73 5.41
C SER A 161 -3.26 -9.52 5.93
N MET A 162 -2.48 -8.75 5.18
CA MET A 162 -1.16 -8.21 5.55
C MET A 162 -1.18 -6.68 5.73
N THR A 163 -2.33 -6.13 6.14
CA THR A 163 -2.54 -4.70 6.41
C THR A 163 -2.88 -4.45 7.88
N ASN A 164 -3.35 -3.26 8.20
CA ASN A 164 -3.90 -2.92 9.53
C ASN A 164 -5.44 -3.01 9.60
N PHE A 165 -6.05 -3.73 8.68
CA PHE A 165 -7.48 -4.07 8.65
C PHE A 165 -7.68 -5.52 8.20
N ILE A 166 -8.86 -6.07 8.42
CA ILE A 166 -9.26 -7.43 8.00
C ILE A 166 -10.64 -7.32 7.36
N LEU A 167 -10.77 -7.78 6.10
CA LEU A 167 -12.07 -7.92 5.43
C LEU A 167 -12.69 -9.24 5.89
N VAL A 168 -13.78 -9.17 6.64
CA VAL A 168 -14.43 -10.37 7.18
C VAL A 168 -15.82 -10.56 6.58
N THR A 169 -16.22 -11.81 6.41
CA THR A 169 -17.59 -12.22 6.06
C THR A 169 -18.07 -13.30 7.01
N HIS A 170 -19.38 -13.41 7.21
CA HIS A 170 -19.98 -14.45 8.03
C HIS A 170 -21.17 -15.06 7.30
N GLU A 171 -21.22 -16.40 7.20
CA GLU A 171 -22.23 -17.12 6.41
C GLU A 171 -23.67 -16.85 6.88
N ARG A 172 -23.89 -16.79 8.20
CA ARG A 172 -25.23 -16.71 8.81
C ARG A 172 -25.62 -15.32 9.31
N VAL A 173 -24.66 -14.43 9.48
CA VAL A 173 -24.93 -13.08 10.02
C VAL A 173 -24.61 -12.03 8.95
N PRO A 174 -25.60 -11.28 8.46
CA PRO A 174 -25.36 -10.26 7.45
C PRO A 174 -24.49 -9.11 8.01
N ALA A 175 -23.65 -8.53 7.14
CA ALA A 175 -22.71 -7.47 7.51
C ALA A 175 -23.39 -6.29 8.23
N ARG A 176 -24.61 -5.93 7.83
CA ARG A 176 -25.36 -4.86 8.49
C ARG A 176 -25.64 -5.14 9.96
N ALA A 177 -26.01 -6.38 10.30
CA ALA A 177 -26.27 -6.78 11.69
C ALA A 177 -25.01 -6.88 12.54
N ILE A 178 -23.84 -6.99 11.91
CA ILE A 178 -22.54 -6.98 12.61
C ILE A 178 -22.11 -5.53 12.86
N PHE A 179 -22.45 -4.62 11.96
CA PHE A 179 -22.07 -3.20 12.02
C PHE A 179 -22.89 -2.42 13.06
N ASP A 180 -24.22 -2.66 13.15
CA ASP A 180 -25.14 -2.02 14.11
C ASP A 180 -24.93 -2.54 15.53
#